data_8d6faefa22628efac0cf0edacc9ed8ce
#
_entry.id   8d6faefa22628efac0cf0edacc9ed8ce
#
_cell.length_a   1.000
_cell.length_b   1.000
_cell.length_c   1.000
_cell.angle_alpha   90.00
_cell.angle_beta   90.00
_cell.angle_gamma   90.00
#
_symmetry.space_group_name_H-M   'P 1'
#
loop_
_entity.id
_entity.type
_entity.pdbx_description
1 polymer ?
#
loop_
_entity_poly.entity_id
_entity_poly.type
_entity_poly.pdbx_seq_one_letter_code
_entity_poly.pdbx_strand_id
1 'polypeptide(L)'
;IRDRNYIAALSKTVGLIGVIAVFAITSVMGQSDSKGLMDMRWKDVAVKMPEAWYASDEAKLMAENVLLTQKAIGGWEKNKPYHHPIDASTKAAYLKSKDKIGATFDNDATITELRFLANVYSKTKDERYKKAFDRGVDYILEAQYDNGGWPQFYPVRKGSVAYSGHITFNDDAMVNIMRFLKELLSDDPAFQSMQLSDSKKAKIQEAYDKGIACFLKTQIVVKGEPTAWCAQHDSVSLAPAKARSYELPSFSGSESVGIVLMLMEIENPSDEVKASINGAVKWFEEHSVGRLRIDTQTMPDGSKDRIVVEDKNAPLHWGRFYDLETEKIYFCDRDGIKKDSITEIGHERRNGYSWFTRAPEQMLEKYPEWKKRNGIN
;
A
#
# COMPACT_ATOMS: atom_id res chain seq x y z
N ILE A 1 -40.22 18.55 70.07
CA ILE A 1 -41.39 19.34 70.44
C ILE A 1 -42.10 19.65 69.14
N ARG A 2 -43.17 18.89 68.88
CA ARG A 2 -44.56 19.28 68.57
C ARG A 2 -44.72 20.12 67.32
N ASP A 3 -45.66 19.99 66.51
CA ASP A 3 -46.89 19.15 66.32
C ASP A 3 -47.47 19.55 64.95
N ARG A 4 -47.91 18.56 64.23
CA ARG A 4 -49.29 18.24 63.82
C ARG A 4 -50.06 19.20 62.89
N ASN A 5 -50.44 18.63 61.72
CA ASN A 5 -51.79 18.48 61.15
C ASN A 5 -52.48 19.72 60.56
N TYR A 6 -53.06 19.67 59.37
CA TYR A 6 -54.36 19.14 58.94
C TYR A 6 -54.59 19.37 57.43
N ILE A 7 -54.86 18.32 56.75
CA ILE A 7 -56.01 17.96 55.90
C ILE A 7 -56.83 19.13 55.30
N ALA A 8 -56.97 19.11 53.99
CA ALA A 8 -58.24 18.90 53.32
C ALA A 8 -58.16 18.94 51.80
N ALA A 9 -58.80 17.96 51.22
CA ALA A 9 -59.04 17.73 49.81
C ALA A 9 -59.92 18.81 49.17
N LEU A 10 -59.73 18.98 47.86
CA LEU A 10 -60.85 19.12 46.92
C LEU A 10 -60.40 18.81 45.48
N SER A 11 -61.11 17.85 44.91
CA SER A 11 -61.13 17.41 43.56
C SER A 11 -61.58 18.46 42.56
N LYS A 12 -61.07 18.40 41.33
CA LYS A 12 -61.81 18.27 40.05
C LYS A 12 -60.86 18.49 38.86
N THR A 13 -60.62 17.47 38.12
CA THR A 13 -61.09 17.18 36.75
C THR A 13 -60.60 18.08 35.63
N VAL A 14 -60.04 17.38 34.60
CA VAL A 14 -60.06 17.60 33.17
C VAL A 14 -58.83 18.27 32.53
N GLY A 15 -58.31 17.52 31.59
CA GLY A 15 -57.47 18.04 30.51
C GLY A 15 -56.36 17.14 30.07
N LEU A 16 -56.70 15.98 29.49
CA LEU A 16 -55.80 15.13 28.69
C LEU A 16 -55.40 15.88 27.42
N ILE A 17 -54.22 16.44 27.36
CA ILE A 17 -53.58 16.78 26.09
C ILE A 17 -52.22 16.03 26.09
N GLY A 18 -52.27 14.86 25.48
CA GLY A 18 -51.08 14.15 25.13
C GLY A 18 -50.33 14.90 24.03
N VAL A 19 -49.25 15.55 24.40
CA VAL A 19 -48.21 15.96 23.43
C VAL A 19 -47.33 14.76 23.20
N ILE A 20 -47.59 14.02 22.13
CA ILE A 20 -46.68 13.08 21.56
C ILE A 20 -45.50 13.88 21.02
N ALA A 21 -44.45 13.99 21.81
CA ALA A 21 -43.14 14.38 21.29
C ALA A 21 -42.62 13.20 20.48
N VAL A 22 -42.98 13.16 19.20
CA VAL A 22 -42.30 12.35 18.19
C VAL A 22 -40.90 12.94 18.11
N PHE A 23 -39.95 12.22 18.72
CA PHE A 23 -38.54 12.43 18.45
C PHE A 23 -38.31 12.11 16.98
N ALA A 24 -38.38 13.11 16.14
CA ALA A 24 -37.78 13.09 14.82
C ALA A 24 -36.27 13.21 15.02
N ILE A 25 -35.62 12.10 15.42
CA ILE A 25 -34.19 11.91 15.18
C ILE A 25 -34.11 11.38 13.75
N THR A 26 -34.18 12.30 12.81
CA THR A 26 -33.92 11.99 11.41
C THR A 26 -32.89 12.96 10.87
N SER A 27 -31.76 12.34 10.47
CA SER A 27 -30.90 12.79 9.36
C SER A 27 -30.35 14.22 9.41
N VAL A 28 -29.41 14.45 10.33
CA VAL A 28 -28.42 15.54 10.17
C VAL A 28 -26.99 14.99 9.91
N MET A 29 -26.81 13.68 9.90
CA MET A 29 -25.49 13.06 9.65
C MET A 29 -25.17 12.79 8.15
N GLY A 30 -26.08 13.06 7.23
CA GLY A 30 -25.93 12.62 5.83
C GLY A 30 -25.26 13.59 4.87
N GLN A 31 -25.09 14.87 5.20
CA GLN A 31 -24.65 15.88 4.22
C GLN A 31 -23.28 16.51 4.50
N SER A 32 -22.73 16.41 5.70
CA SER A 32 -21.37 16.89 5.98
C SER A 32 -20.29 15.87 5.66
N ASP A 33 -20.60 14.56 5.67
CA ASP A 33 -19.62 13.49 5.47
C ASP A 33 -19.31 13.21 3.99
N SER A 34 -20.25 13.47 3.06
CA SER A 34 -20.04 13.21 1.64
C SER A 34 -19.02 14.14 0.99
N LYS A 35 -18.91 15.40 1.41
CA LYS A 35 -17.84 16.31 0.95
C LYS A 35 -16.47 15.88 1.47
N GLY A 36 -16.38 15.39 2.68
CA GLY A 36 -15.14 14.88 3.25
C GLY A 36 -14.61 13.63 2.55
N LEU A 37 -15.49 12.70 2.16
CA LEU A 37 -15.09 11.47 1.45
C LEU A 37 -14.51 11.73 0.06
N MET A 38 -15.09 12.70 -0.68
CA MET A 38 -14.61 13.06 -2.03
C MET A 38 -13.18 13.65 -2.01
N ASP A 39 -12.77 14.24 -0.89
CA ASP A 39 -11.43 14.81 -0.72
C ASP A 39 -10.40 13.80 -0.22
N MET A 40 -10.84 12.62 0.22
CA MET A 40 -9.96 11.55 0.69
C MET A 40 -9.30 10.82 -0.49
N ARG A 41 -8.16 10.17 -0.23
CA ARG A 41 -7.61 9.23 -1.20
C ARG A 41 -8.46 7.96 -1.24
N TRP A 42 -8.65 7.40 -2.42
CA TRP A 42 -9.41 6.15 -2.57
C TRP A 42 -8.97 5.07 -1.60
N LYS A 43 -7.67 4.84 -1.45
CA LYS A 43 -7.17 3.82 -0.52
C LYS A 43 -7.57 4.04 0.94
N ASP A 44 -7.73 5.28 1.37
CA ASP A 44 -8.18 5.56 2.72
C ASP A 44 -9.69 5.28 2.86
N VAL A 45 -10.50 5.67 1.88
CA VAL A 45 -11.92 5.32 1.80
C VAL A 45 -12.14 3.81 1.75
N ALA A 46 -11.35 3.11 0.95
CA ALA A 46 -11.51 1.67 0.73
C ALA A 46 -11.30 0.81 1.99
N VAL A 47 -10.36 1.21 2.88
CA VAL A 47 -9.92 0.31 3.97
C VAL A 47 -9.94 0.92 5.38
N LYS A 48 -10.21 2.24 5.53
CA LYS A 48 -10.14 2.90 6.83
C LYS A 48 -11.49 3.40 7.37
N MET A 49 -12.57 3.13 6.64
CA MET A 49 -13.90 3.52 7.09
C MET A 49 -14.36 2.64 8.26
N PRO A 50 -15.23 3.15 9.14
CA PRO A 50 -15.82 2.35 10.20
C PRO A 50 -16.51 1.10 9.63
N GLU A 51 -16.43 -0.01 10.34
CA GLU A 51 -16.95 -1.32 9.87
C GLU A 51 -18.41 -1.26 9.42
N ALA A 52 -19.26 -0.52 10.16
CA ALA A 52 -20.68 -0.37 9.81
C ALA A 52 -20.90 0.40 8.49
N TRP A 53 -19.98 1.26 8.09
CA TRP A 53 -20.09 2.04 6.85
C TRP A 53 -20.12 1.15 5.60
N TYR A 54 -19.43 0.02 5.60
CA TYR A 54 -19.41 -0.90 4.45
C TYR A 54 -20.79 -1.54 4.13
N ALA A 55 -21.79 -1.39 5.03
CA ALA A 55 -23.18 -1.75 4.77
C ALA A 55 -24.00 -0.63 4.11
N SER A 56 -23.51 0.60 4.08
CA SER A 56 -24.24 1.78 3.62
C SER A 56 -24.52 1.76 2.13
N ASP A 57 -25.52 2.54 1.70
CA ASP A 57 -25.81 2.70 0.28
C ASP A 57 -24.69 3.45 -0.46
N GLU A 58 -23.96 4.30 0.24
CA GLU A 58 -22.77 4.99 -0.28
C GLU A 58 -21.66 3.99 -0.59
N ALA A 59 -21.33 3.06 0.32
CA ALA A 59 -20.36 2.01 0.08
C ALA A 59 -20.78 1.07 -1.08
N LYS A 60 -22.06 0.73 -1.17
CA LYS A 60 -22.61 -0.06 -2.29
C LYS A 60 -22.47 0.66 -3.62
N LEU A 61 -22.75 1.98 -3.67
CA LEU A 61 -22.56 2.77 -4.89
C LEU A 61 -21.09 2.76 -5.34
N MET A 62 -20.15 2.89 -4.42
CA MET A 62 -18.73 2.78 -4.71
C MET A 62 -18.35 1.37 -5.17
N ALA A 63 -18.95 0.33 -4.59
CA ALA A 63 -18.74 -1.06 -5.02
C ALA A 63 -19.22 -1.29 -6.47
N GLU A 64 -20.30 -0.67 -6.91
CA GLU A 64 -20.73 -0.70 -8.32
C GLU A 64 -19.66 -0.07 -9.25
N ASN A 65 -19.01 1.01 -8.82
CA ASN A 65 -17.90 1.62 -9.56
C ASN A 65 -16.70 0.65 -9.64
N VAL A 66 -16.36 -0.02 -8.54
CA VAL A 66 -15.27 -1.01 -8.50
C VAL A 66 -15.60 -2.20 -9.42
N LEU A 67 -16.83 -2.71 -9.42
CA LEU A 67 -17.26 -3.76 -10.35
C LEU A 67 -17.19 -3.32 -11.82
N LEU A 68 -17.67 -2.10 -12.11
CA LEU A 68 -17.68 -1.54 -13.44
C LEU A 68 -16.27 -1.44 -14.03
N THR A 69 -15.30 -1.05 -13.20
CA THR A 69 -13.93 -0.73 -13.63
C THR A 69 -12.99 -1.92 -13.65
N GLN A 70 -13.38 -3.06 -13.08
CA GLN A 70 -12.58 -4.29 -13.12
C GLN A 70 -12.27 -4.69 -14.55
N LYS A 71 -10.99 -4.89 -14.87
CA LYS A 71 -10.58 -5.40 -16.20
C LYS A 71 -11.05 -6.84 -16.38
N ALA A 72 -11.19 -7.28 -17.63
CA ALA A 72 -11.60 -8.65 -17.96
C ALA A 72 -10.67 -9.70 -17.33
N ILE A 73 -9.38 -9.40 -17.23
CA ILE A 73 -8.37 -10.26 -16.61
C ILE A 73 -8.48 -10.34 -15.06
N GLY A 74 -9.29 -9.50 -14.43
CA GLY A 74 -9.56 -9.56 -12.99
C GLY A 74 -8.97 -8.44 -12.14
N GLY A 75 -7.91 -7.75 -12.56
CA GLY A 75 -7.30 -6.65 -11.82
C GLY A 75 -7.89 -5.28 -12.15
N TRP A 76 -7.32 -4.23 -11.55
CA TRP A 76 -7.74 -2.83 -11.71
C TRP A 76 -6.59 -1.91 -12.13
N GLU A 77 -6.95 -0.76 -12.69
CA GLU A 77 -6.02 0.33 -13.01
C GLU A 77 -5.67 1.12 -11.76
N LYS A 78 -4.43 1.65 -11.69
CA LYS A 78 -3.98 2.51 -10.59
C LYS A 78 -4.53 3.93 -10.66
N ASN A 79 -4.51 4.62 -9.53
CA ASN A 79 -4.80 6.06 -9.39
C ASN A 79 -6.20 6.45 -9.89
N LYS A 80 -7.18 5.58 -9.68
CA LYS A 80 -8.58 5.87 -10.01
C LYS A 80 -9.36 6.22 -8.75
N PRO A 81 -10.15 7.31 -8.78
CA PRO A 81 -10.98 7.71 -7.66
C PRO A 81 -12.33 6.95 -7.69
N TYR A 82 -12.33 5.66 -7.40
CA TYR A 82 -13.53 4.81 -7.47
C TYR A 82 -14.68 5.27 -6.56
N HIS A 83 -14.39 6.12 -5.58
CA HIS A 83 -15.39 6.74 -4.71
C HIS A 83 -16.07 7.95 -5.33
N HIS A 84 -15.62 8.43 -6.49
CA HIS A 84 -16.25 9.54 -7.21
C HIS A 84 -17.38 9.05 -8.13
N PRO A 85 -18.41 9.87 -8.37
CA PRO A 85 -19.46 9.55 -9.34
C PRO A 85 -18.88 9.32 -10.74
N ILE A 86 -19.38 8.32 -11.42
CA ILE A 86 -19.00 8.00 -12.80
C ILE A 86 -20.15 8.40 -13.74
N ASP A 87 -19.88 9.34 -14.64
CA ASP A 87 -20.85 9.76 -15.65
C ASP A 87 -21.03 8.72 -16.78
N ALA A 88 -22.03 8.92 -17.64
CA ALA A 88 -22.34 7.99 -18.73
C ALA A 88 -21.18 7.82 -19.73
N SER A 89 -20.43 8.89 -20.02
CA SER A 89 -19.32 8.87 -20.98
C SER A 89 -18.13 8.10 -20.40
N THR A 90 -17.79 8.34 -19.16
CA THR A 90 -16.75 7.62 -18.42
C THR A 90 -17.11 6.14 -18.24
N LYS A 91 -18.38 5.83 -17.94
CA LYS A 91 -18.88 4.45 -17.90
C LYS A 91 -18.69 3.74 -19.23
N ALA A 92 -19.07 4.36 -20.34
CA ALA A 92 -18.88 3.80 -21.68
C ALA A 92 -17.39 3.57 -22.00
N ALA A 93 -16.50 4.49 -21.58
CA ALA A 93 -15.05 4.35 -21.76
C ALA A 93 -14.48 3.16 -20.97
N TYR A 94 -14.90 2.95 -19.72
CA TYR A 94 -14.50 1.79 -18.92
C TYR A 94 -14.95 0.49 -19.58
N LEU A 95 -16.20 0.39 -20.02
CA LEU A 95 -16.73 -0.81 -20.70
C LEU A 95 -15.95 -1.13 -21.97
N LYS A 96 -15.62 -0.12 -22.78
CA LYS A 96 -14.84 -0.26 -24.01
C LYS A 96 -13.38 -0.67 -23.77
N SER A 97 -12.85 -0.39 -22.57
CA SER A 97 -11.44 -0.64 -22.23
C SER A 97 -11.23 -1.89 -21.38
N LYS A 98 -12.27 -2.69 -21.11
CA LYS A 98 -12.17 -3.87 -20.22
C LYS A 98 -11.08 -4.86 -20.62
N ASP A 99 -10.90 -5.09 -21.92
CA ASP A 99 -9.93 -6.04 -22.47
C ASP A 99 -8.54 -5.41 -22.72
N LYS A 100 -8.40 -4.10 -22.50
CA LYS A 100 -7.12 -3.44 -22.70
C LYS A 100 -6.20 -3.67 -21.50
N ILE A 101 -4.91 -3.87 -21.76
CA ILE A 101 -3.87 -3.93 -20.74
C ILE A 101 -3.91 -2.66 -19.87
N GLY A 102 -3.91 -2.82 -18.56
CA GLY A 102 -3.99 -1.70 -17.63
C GLY A 102 -4.11 -2.12 -16.17
N ALA A 103 -4.45 -3.39 -15.91
CA ALA A 103 -4.45 -3.94 -14.57
C ALA A 103 -3.02 -3.97 -13.99
N THR A 104 -2.87 -3.65 -12.70
CA THR A 104 -1.55 -3.43 -12.10
C THR A 104 -1.58 -3.65 -10.59
N PHE A 105 -0.39 -3.83 -10.01
CA PHE A 105 -0.15 -3.84 -8.57
C PHE A 105 0.49 -2.54 -8.07
N ASP A 106 0.78 -1.61 -8.96
CA ASP A 106 1.42 -0.34 -8.67
C ASP A 106 0.49 0.59 -7.87
N ASN A 107 1.04 1.31 -6.89
CA ASN A 107 0.29 2.24 -6.01
C ASN A 107 -0.91 1.56 -5.31
N ASP A 108 -0.73 0.36 -4.78
CA ASP A 108 -1.75 -0.44 -4.08
C ASP A 108 -2.97 -0.84 -4.95
N ALA A 109 -2.94 -0.61 -6.28
CA ALA A 109 -4.03 -1.01 -7.17
C ALA A 109 -4.24 -2.52 -7.14
N THR A 110 -5.44 -2.95 -7.43
CA THR A 110 -5.95 -4.32 -7.32
C THR A 110 -6.10 -4.77 -5.86
N ILE A 111 -5.07 -4.63 -5.02
CA ILE A 111 -5.11 -5.03 -3.61
C ILE A 111 -6.12 -4.18 -2.81
N THR A 112 -6.13 -2.87 -3.05
CA THR A 112 -7.09 -1.95 -2.40
C THR A 112 -8.52 -2.28 -2.77
N GLU A 113 -8.80 -2.54 -4.05
CA GLU A 113 -10.13 -2.88 -4.55
C GLU A 113 -10.61 -4.22 -3.97
N LEU A 114 -9.71 -5.19 -3.85
CA LEU A 114 -10.02 -6.49 -3.24
C LEU A 114 -10.37 -6.37 -1.76
N ARG A 115 -9.59 -5.61 -0.98
CA ARG A 115 -9.91 -5.34 0.44
C ARG A 115 -11.26 -4.64 0.59
N PHE A 116 -11.53 -3.66 -0.27
CA PHE A 116 -12.82 -2.97 -0.28
C PHE A 116 -13.98 -3.92 -0.56
N LEU A 117 -13.88 -4.75 -1.62
CA LEU A 117 -14.92 -5.73 -1.96
C LEU A 117 -15.14 -6.74 -0.84
N ALA A 118 -14.08 -7.19 -0.15
CA ALA A 118 -14.20 -8.09 0.99
C ALA A 118 -15.00 -7.44 2.13
N ASN A 119 -14.67 -6.20 2.49
CA ASN A 119 -15.38 -5.46 3.52
C ASN A 119 -16.85 -5.27 3.18
N VAL A 120 -17.19 -4.83 1.96
CA VAL A 120 -18.59 -4.63 1.54
C VAL A 120 -19.34 -5.97 1.47
N TYR A 121 -18.72 -7.02 0.92
CA TYR A 121 -19.33 -8.36 0.86
C TYR A 121 -19.61 -8.91 2.26
N SER A 122 -18.69 -8.71 3.21
CA SER A 122 -18.88 -9.21 4.58
C SER A 122 -20.18 -8.70 5.22
N LYS A 123 -20.64 -7.50 4.82
CA LYS A 123 -21.85 -6.84 5.32
C LYS A 123 -23.10 -7.06 4.46
N THR A 124 -22.93 -7.15 3.15
CA THR A 124 -24.07 -7.14 2.20
C THR A 124 -24.43 -8.54 1.69
N LYS A 125 -23.45 -9.44 1.64
CA LYS A 125 -23.56 -10.78 1.02
C LYS A 125 -23.99 -10.76 -0.45
N ASP A 126 -23.71 -9.66 -1.17
CA ASP A 126 -23.97 -9.59 -2.62
C ASP A 126 -22.91 -10.39 -3.39
N GLU A 127 -23.34 -11.49 -3.99
CA GLU A 127 -22.49 -12.43 -4.71
C GLU A 127 -21.72 -11.81 -5.89
N ARG A 128 -22.14 -10.65 -6.39
CA ARG A 128 -21.40 -9.94 -7.45
C ARG A 128 -20.04 -9.46 -6.94
N TYR A 129 -19.98 -9.00 -5.69
CA TYR A 129 -18.73 -8.55 -5.05
C TYR A 129 -17.78 -9.73 -4.82
N LYS A 130 -18.32 -10.85 -4.34
CA LYS A 130 -17.53 -12.08 -4.18
C LYS A 130 -16.96 -12.58 -5.52
N LYS A 131 -17.76 -12.62 -6.58
CA LYS A 131 -17.30 -13.03 -7.92
C LYS A 131 -16.19 -12.11 -8.46
N ALA A 132 -16.30 -10.80 -8.23
CA ALA A 132 -15.27 -9.85 -8.62
C ALA A 132 -13.99 -10.04 -7.79
N PHE A 133 -14.13 -10.26 -6.50
CA PHE A 133 -13.02 -10.59 -5.61
C PHE A 133 -12.30 -11.87 -6.04
N ASP A 134 -13.04 -12.97 -6.28
CA ASP A 134 -12.46 -14.24 -6.71
C ASP A 134 -11.64 -14.10 -7.99
N ARG A 135 -12.14 -13.33 -8.99
CA ARG A 135 -11.39 -13.02 -10.22
C ARG A 135 -10.13 -12.21 -9.95
N GLY A 136 -10.18 -11.27 -8.99
CA GLY A 136 -9.00 -10.48 -8.62
C GLY A 136 -7.94 -11.31 -7.89
N VAL A 137 -8.34 -12.27 -7.05
CA VAL A 137 -7.40 -13.24 -6.45
C VAL A 137 -6.79 -14.13 -7.55
N ASP A 138 -7.60 -14.60 -8.51
CA ASP A 138 -7.08 -15.39 -9.65
C ASP A 138 -6.08 -14.59 -10.48
N TYR A 139 -6.34 -13.29 -10.72
CA TYR A 139 -5.41 -12.38 -11.38
C TYR A 139 -4.05 -12.29 -10.65
N ILE A 140 -4.05 -12.20 -9.31
CA ILE A 140 -2.81 -12.18 -8.52
C ILE A 140 -2.04 -13.49 -8.71
N LEU A 141 -2.72 -14.63 -8.61
CA LEU A 141 -2.09 -15.94 -8.74
C LEU A 141 -1.56 -16.19 -10.16
N GLU A 142 -2.29 -15.76 -11.20
CA GLU A 142 -1.88 -15.88 -12.60
C GLU A 142 -0.69 -14.97 -12.95
N ALA A 143 -0.61 -13.79 -12.34
CA ALA A 143 0.46 -12.83 -12.61
C ALA A 143 1.81 -13.23 -11.98
N GLN A 144 1.85 -14.19 -11.07
CA GLN A 144 3.09 -14.63 -10.43
C GLN A 144 3.98 -15.38 -11.42
N TYR A 145 5.24 -14.99 -11.51
CA TYR A 145 6.25 -15.73 -12.25
C TYR A 145 6.64 -17.04 -11.54
N ASP A 146 7.14 -18.01 -12.28
CA ASP A 146 7.58 -19.31 -11.74
C ASP A 146 8.64 -19.18 -10.64
N ASN A 147 9.44 -18.12 -10.68
CA ASN A 147 10.44 -17.79 -9.65
C ASN A 147 9.86 -17.12 -8.39
N GLY A 148 8.54 -16.90 -8.35
CA GLY A 148 7.82 -16.35 -7.21
C GLY A 148 7.63 -14.84 -7.21
N GLY A 149 8.22 -14.10 -8.17
CA GLY A 149 8.07 -12.65 -8.29
C GLY A 149 6.79 -12.23 -9.01
N TRP A 150 6.44 -10.94 -8.93
CA TRP A 150 5.33 -10.33 -9.67
C TRP A 150 5.81 -9.13 -10.49
N PRO A 151 5.24 -8.95 -11.72
CA PRO A 151 5.45 -7.74 -12.49
C PRO A 151 4.67 -6.56 -11.91
N GLN A 152 5.01 -5.35 -12.32
CA GLN A 152 4.23 -4.16 -11.98
C GLN A 152 2.85 -4.17 -12.67
N PHE A 153 2.80 -4.64 -13.93
CA PHE A 153 1.59 -4.77 -14.74
C PHE A 153 1.46 -6.18 -15.30
N TYR A 154 0.28 -6.77 -15.20
CA TYR A 154 -0.03 -8.02 -15.86
C TYR A 154 -1.34 -7.89 -16.66
N PRO A 155 -1.38 -8.28 -17.96
CA PRO A 155 -0.26 -8.74 -18.77
C PRO A 155 0.85 -7.69 -18.92
N VAL A 156 2.08 -8.15 -19.15
CA VAL A 156 3.25 -7.29 -19.27
C VAL A 156 3.13 -6.34 -20.44
N ARG A 157 3.45 -5.08 -20.23
CA ARG A 157 3.46 -4.04 -21.26
C ARG A 157 4.70 -4.13 -22.13
N LYS A 158 4.63 -3.59 -23.36
CA LYS A 158 5.72 -3.62 -24.33
C LYS A 158 6.28 -2.21 -24.62
N GLY A 159 7.38 -2.15 -25.36
CA GLY A 159 8.02 -0.90 -25.79
C GLY A 159 8.72 -0.18 -24.63
N SER A 160 8.66 1.14 -24.60
CA SER A 160 9.37 1.98 -23.62
C SER A 160 8.98 1.74 -22.16
N VAL A 161 7.88 1.04 -21.92
CA VAL A 161 7.35 0.68 -20.59
C VAL A 161 7.52 -0.82 -20.26
N ALA A 162 8.30 -1.56 -21.05
CA ALA A 162 8.53 -2.99 -20.87
C ALA A 162 9.19 -3.32 -19.52
N TYR A 163 9.91 -2.37 -18.92
CA TYR A 163 10.47 -2.49 -17.56
C TYR A 163 9.41 -2.87 -16.50
N SER A 164 8.15 -2.56 -16.76
CA SER A 164 7.04 -2.93 -15.87
C SER A 164 6.76 -4.45 -15.83
N GLY A 165 7.49 -5.24 -16.62
CA GLY A 165 7.54 -6.70 -16.54
C GLY A 165 8.65 -7.23 -15.65
N HIS A 166 9.52 -6.40 -15.09
CA HIS A 166 10.46 -6.84 -14.07
C HIS A 166 9.73 -7.23 -12.79
N ILE A 167 10.34 -8.10 -11.98
CA ILE A 167 9.91 -8.31 -10.59
C ILE A 167 9.99 -6.96 -9.90
N THR A 168 8.87 -6.49 -9.34
CA THR A 168 8.73 -5.09 -8.92
C THR A 168 8.56 -4.98 -7.41
N PHE A 169 9.54 -4.37 -6.77
CA PHE A 169 9.50 -3.98 -5.35
C PHE A 169 9.15 -2.49 -5.20
N ASN A 170 9.30 -1.69 -6.27
CA ASN A 170 8.95 -0.27 -6.27
C ASN A 170 7.54 -0.02 -5.73
N ASP A 171 7.42 1.02 -4.89
CA ASP A 171 6.17 1.41 -4.23
C ASP A 171 5.50 0.25 -3.45
N ASP A 172 6.34 -0.65 -2.87
CA ASP A 172 5.92 -1.83 -2.10
C ASP A 172 5.00 -2.80 -2.88
N ALA A 173 5.02 -2.80 -4.22
CA ALA A 173 4.07 -3.58 -5.03
C ALA A 173 4.03 -5.06 -4.62
N MET A 174 5.17 -5.75 -4.61
CA MET A 174 5.21 -7.16 -4.20
C MET A 174 4.98 -7.34 -2.69
N VAL A 175 5.45 -6.43 -1.85
CA VAL A 175 5.22 -6.46 -0.39
C VAL A 175 3.71 -6.40 -0.08
N ASN A 176 2.96 -5.55 -0.79
CA ASN A 176 1.52 -5.43 -0.62
C ASN A 176 0.77 -6.69 -1.10
N ILE A 177 1.23 -7.32 -2.19
CA ILE A 177 0.70 -8.62 -2.62
C ILE A 177 0.94 -9.67 -1.52
N MET A 178 2.16 -9.78 -1.01
CA MET A 178 2.53 -10.78 0.00
C MET A 178 1.73 -10.62 1.29
N ARG A 179 1.55 -9.38 1.78
CA ARG A 179 0.71 -9.10 2.94
C ARG A 179 -0.75 -9.46 2.68
N PHE A 180 -1.27 -9.14 1.49
CA PHE A 180 -2.63 -9.52 1.12
C PHE A 180 -2.82 -11.02 1.06
N LEU A 181 -1.89 -11.79 0.48
CA LEU A 181 -1.95 -13.25 0.48
C LEU A 181 -1.97 -13.82 1.92
N LYS A 182 -1.18 -13.24 2.83
CA LYS A 182 -1.21 -13.61 4.26
C LYS A 182 -2.55 -13.27 4.91
N GLU A 183 -3.13 -12.10 4.62
CA GLU A 183 -4.45 -11.69 5.08
C GLU A 183 -5.56 -12.67 4.64
N LEU A 184 -5.50 -13.17 3.39
CA LEU A 184 -6.46 -14.16 2.86
C LEU A 184 -6.44 -15.49 3.62
N LEU A 185 -5.33 -15.81 4.29
CA LEU A 185 -5.14 -17.03 5.08
C LEU A 185 -5.39 -16.80 6.58
N SER A 186 -5.65 -15.56 6.99
CA SER A 186 -5.87 -15.17 8.39
C SER A 186 -7.32 -15.39 8.84
N ASP A 187 -7.56 -15.16 10.12
CA ASP A 187 -8.89 -15.19 10.73
C ASP A 187 -9.66 -13.86 10.61
N ASP A 188 -9.20 -12.94 9.75
CA ASP A 188 -9.92 -11.68 9.51
C ASP A 188 -11.34 -11.94 9.03
N PRO A 189 -12.38 -11.41 9.72
CA PRO A 189 -13.78 -11.69 9.41
C PRO A 189 -14.20 -11.31 7.97
N ALA A 190 -13.59 -10.25 7.38
CA ALA A 190 -13.90 -9.85 6.02
C ALA A 190 -13.46 -10.94 5.02
N PHE A 191 -12.23 -11.47 5.19
CA PHE A 191 -11.71 -12.53 4.33
C PHE A 191 -12.31 -13.91 4.63
N GLN A 192 -12.57 -14.21 5.90
CA GLN A 192 -13.31 -15.43 6.26
C GLN A 192 -14.70 -15.48 5.61
N SER A 193 -15.37 -14.31 5.49
CA SER A 193 -16.67 -14.24 4.82
C SER A 193 -16.63 -14.64 3.34
N MET A 194 -15.47 -14.54 2.70
CA MET A 194 -15.27 -14.94 1.30
C MET A 194 -15.33 -16.45 1.07
N GLN A 195 -15.19 -17.26 2.13
CA GLN A 195 -15.28 -18.73 2.08
C GLN A 195 -14.41 -19.32 0.95
N LEU A 196 -13.13 -18.95 0.93
CA LEU A 196 -12.18 -19.51 -0.04
C LEU A 196 -12.08 -21.03 0.14
N SER A 197 -12.12 -21.78 -0.96
CA SER A 197 -11.96 -23.23 -0.92
C SER A 197 -10.55 -23.64 -0.44
N ASP A 198 -10.42 -24.83 0.13
CA ASP A 198 -9.13 -25.36 0.57
C ASP A 198 -8.11 -25.42 -0.57
N SER A 199 -8.55 -25.77 -1.78
CA SER A 199 -7.71 -25.75 -2.98
C SER A 199 -7.23 -24.32 -3.33
N LYS A 200 -8.07 -23.29 -3.15
CA LYS A 200 -7.67 -21.90 -3.36
C LYS A 200 -6.69 -21.44 -2.28
N LYS A 201 -6.95 -21.78 -1.02
CA LYS A 201 -6.05 -21.48 0.11
C LYS A 201 -4.67 -22.14 -0.09
N ALA A 202 -4.62 -23.38 -0.56
CA ALA A 202 -3.37 -24.07 -0.87
C ALA A 202 -2.56 -23.35 -1.97
N LYS A 203 -3.21 -22.86 -3.03
CA LYS A 203 -2.56 -22.06 -4.08
C LYS A 203 -2.05 -20.71 -3.55
N ILE A 204 -2.81 -20.07 -2.68
CA ILE A 204 -2.40 -18.81 -2.04
C ILE A 204 -1.16 -19.03 -1.16
N GLN A 205 -1.14 -20.12 -0.36
CA GLN A 205 0.01 -20.47 0.46
C GLN A 205 1.24 -20.76 -0.41
N GLU A 206 1.10 -21.55 -1.47
CA GLU A 206 2.19 -21.82 -2.42
C GLU A 206 2.73 -20.54 -3.05
N ALA A 207 1.85 -19.61 -3.45
CA ALA A 207 2.24 -18.33 -4.02
C ALA A 207 2.99 -17.46 -2.99
N TYR A 208 2.55 -17.46 -1.73
CA TYR A 208 3.22 -16.78 -0.64
C TYR A 208 4.63 -17.36 -0.39
N ASP A 209 4.76 -18.66 -0.31
CA ASP A 209 6.04 -19.34 -0.06
C ASP A 209 7.04 -19.09 -1.20
N LYS A 210 6.58 -19.15 -2.45
CA LYS A 210 7.37 -18.75 -3.63
C LYS A 210 7.80 -17.29 -3.58
N GLY A 211 6.94 -16.41 -3.10
CA GLY A 211 7.24 -14.98 -2.92
C GLY A 211 8.36 -14.76 -1.90
N ILE A 212 8.34 -15.46 -0.76
CA ILE A 212 9.45 -15.44 0.21
C ILE A 212 10.74 -15.90 -0.45
N ALA A 213 10.71 -17.03 -1.15
CA ALA A 213 11.89 -17.55 -1.85
C ALA A 213 12.43 -16.56 -2.91
N CYS A 214 11.53 -15.80 -3.57
CA CYS A 214 11.91 -14.74 -4.51
C CYS A 214 12.64 -13.59 -3.81
N PHE A 215 12.16 -13.11 -2.67
CA PHE A 215 12.88 -12.09 -1.89
C PHE A 215 14.28 -12.55 -1.52
N LEU A 216 14.44 -13.78 -1.02
CA LEU A 216 15.77 -14.32 -0.64
C LEU A 216 16.72 -14.44 -1.85
N LYS A 217 16.20 -14.88 -3.01
CA LYS A 217 17.01 -15.05 -4.23
C LYS A 217 17.40 -13.75 -4.90
N THR A 218 16.59 -12.69 -4.75
CA THR A 218 16.84 -11.37 -5.35
C THR A 218 17.63 -10.44 -4.44
N GLN A 219 17.86 -10.82 -3.18
CA GLN A 219 18.68 -10.02 -2.28
C GLN A 219 20.11 -9.90 -2.81
N ILE A 220 20.60 -8.67 -2.90
CA ILE A 220 21.95 -8.43 -3.40
C ILE A 220 22.96 -8.90 -2.36
N VAL A 221 23.96 -9.67 -2.80
CA VAL A 221 25.02 -10.22 -1.95
C VAL A 221 26.32 -9.49 -2.26
N VAL A 222 26.95 -8.93 -1.23
CA VAL A 222 28.25 -8.26 -1.32
C VAL A 222 29.25 -9.02 -0.44
N LYS A 223 30.35 -9.50 -1.01
CA LYS A 223 31.40 -10.26 -0.30
C LYS A 223 30.88 -11.46 0.52
N GLY A 224 29.80 -12.08 0.03
CA GLY A 224 29.18 -13.23 0.70
C GLY A 224 28.09 -12.87 1.73
N GLU A 225 27.88 -11.60 2.01
CA GLU A 225 26.87 -11.12 2.97
C GLU A 225 25.61 -10.63 2.23
N PRO A 226 24.40 -11.03 2.64
CA PRO A 226 23.17 -10.47 2.12
C PRO A 226 23.06 -9.00 2.53
N THR A 227 22.53 -8.16 1.63
CA THR A 227 22.39 -6.71 1.84
C THR A 227 20.97 -6.22 1.53
N ALA A 228 20.83 -5.14 0.78
CA ALA A 228 19.54 -4.59 0.35
C ALA A 228 19.11 -5.17 -1.01
N TRP A 229 17.99 -4.73 -1.53
CA TRP A 229 17.42 -5.09 -2.83
C TRP A 229 17.44 -3.91 -3.79
N CYS A 230 17.34 -4.18 -5.08
CA CYS A 230 16.98 -3.18 -6.07
C CYS A 230 15.46 -2.97 -6.08
N ALA A 231 15.00 -1.81 -6.56
CA ALA A 231 13.57 -1.53 -6.70
C ALA A 231 12.88 -2.43 -7.75
N GLN A 232 13.64 -2.91 -8.75
CA GLN A 232 13.21 -3.92 -9.72
C GLN A 232 14.33 -4.94 -9.96
N HIS A 233 13.91 -6.18 -10.27
CA HIS A 233 14.82 -7.25 -10.67
C HIS A 233 14.34 -7.89 -11.98
N ASP A 234 15.29 -8.25 -12.83
CA ASP A 234 14.99 -8.97 -14.06
C ASP A 234 14.26 -10.28 -13.77
N SER A 235 13.18 -10.54 -14.48
CA SER A 235 12.29 -11.67 -14.22
C SER A 235 12.89 -13.03 -14.58
N VAL A 236 14.04 -13.07 -15.24
CA VAL A 236 14.73 -14.31 -15.66
C VAL A 236 16.02 -14.50 -14.87
N SER A 237 16.91 -13.50 -14.93
CA SER A 237 18.23 -13.57 -14.29
C SER A 237 18.19 -13.25 -12.78
N LEU A 238 17.11 -12.63 -12.29
CA LEU A 238 16.95 -12.11 -10.92
C LEU A 238 17.92 -10.97 -10.56
N ALA A 239 18.73 -10.51 -11.50
CA ALA A 239 19.66 -9.42 -11.29
C ALA A 239 18.94 -8.07 -11.11
N PRO A 240 19.55 -7.10 -10.39
CA PRO A 240 19.06 -5.73 -10.35
C PRO A 240 18.78 -5.17 -11.75
N ALA A 241 17.61 -4.55 -11.96
CA ALA A 241 17.17 -4.12 -13.27
C ALA A 241 16.83 -2.63 -13.31
N LYS A 242 17.03 -2.01 -14.48
CA LYS A 242 16.66 -0.62 -14.77
C LYS A 242 15.16 -0.50 -14.99
N ALA A 243 14.56 0.57 -14.46
CA ALA A 243 13.20 0.96 -14.81
C ALA A 243 13.19 2.21 -15.71
N ARG A 244 12.84 3.38 -15.19
CA ARG A 244 12.89 4.64 -15.94
C ARG A 244 14.35 5.06 -16.18
N SER A 245 14.58 6.05 -17.05
CA SER A 245 15.94 6.46 -17.41
C SER A 245 16.84 6.78 -16.21
N TYR A 246 16.27 7.35 -15.15
CA TYR A 246 16.96 7.74 -13.91
C TYR A 246 16.87 6.72 -12.77
N GLU A 247 16.22 5.59 -12.99
CA GLU A 247 16.12 4.46 -12.06
C GLU A 247 17.01 3.32 -12.53
N LEU A 248 18.30 3.49 -12.29
CA LEU A 248 19.33 2.52 -12.69
C LEU A 248 19.36 1.33 -11.72
N PRO A 249 19.94 0.20 -12.12
CA PRO A 249 20.22 -0.89 -11.19
C PRO A 249 21.02 -0.38 -9.98
N SER A 250 20.52 -0.63 -8.78
CA SER A 250 21.04 -0.03 -7.54
C SER A 250 20.59 -0.81 -6.31
N PHE A 251 21.23 -0.57 -5.17
CA PHE A 251 20.56 -0.85 -3.90
C PHE A 251 19.49 0.21 -3.67
N SER A 252 18.31 -0.22 -3.22
CA SER A 252 17.22 0.71 -2.87
C SER A 252 17.16 0.93 -1.37
N GLY A 253 17.38 2.18 -0.94
CA GLY A 253 17.23 2.57 0.46
C GLY A 253 15.78 2.77 0.90
N SER A 254 14.83 2.63 -0.01
CA SER A 254 13.39 2.78 0.27
C SER A 254 12.66 1.43 0.23
N GLU A 255 12.65 0.78 -0.90
CA GLU A 255 11.89 -0.43 -1.17
C GLU A 255 12.38 -1.64 -0.34
N SER A 256 13.67 -1.72 -0.06
CA SER A 256 14.24 -2.77 0.79
C SER A 256 13.66 -2.77 2.21
N VAL A 257 13.28 -1.61 2.73
CA VAL A 257 12.69 -1.49 4.08
C VAL A 257 11.35 -2.21 4.17
N GLY A 258 10.49 -2.03 3.16
CA GLY A 258 9.20 -2.73 3.09
C GLY A 258 9.38 -4.25 3.10
N ILE A 259 10.38 -4.75 2.37
CA ILE A 259 10.71 -6.18 2.32
C ILE A 259 11.16 -6.68 3.71
N VAL A 260 12.14 -5.99 4.34
CA VAL A 260 12.63 -6.39 5.68
C VAL A 260 11.49 -6.38 6.71
N LEU A 261 10.67 -5.34 6.73
CA LEU A 261 9.54 -5.26 7.65
C LEU A 261 8.54 -6.40 7.44
N MET A 262 8.24 -6.77 6.18
CA MET A 262 7.37 -7.90 5.87
C MET A 262 8.01 -9.24 6.29
N LEU A 263 9.31 -9.44 6.05
CA LEU A 263 10.02 -10.64 6.51
C LEU A 263 10.05 -10.74 8.04
N MET A 264 10.15 -9.63 8.77
CA MET A 264 10.04 -9.59 10.23
C MET A 264 8.64 -9.98 10.77
N GLU A 265 7.60 -9.92 9.94
CA GLU A 265 6.23 -10.34 10.28
C GLU A 265 6.04 -11.87 10.20
N ILE A 266 7.03 -12.61 9.69
CA ILE A 266 6.98 -14.09 9.60
C ILE A 266 7.14 -14.67 11.00
N GLU A 267 6.20 -15.52 11.38
CA GLU A 267 6.29 -16.32 12.60
C GLU A 267 7.25 -17.50 12.38
N ASN A 268 8.15 -17.72 13.34
CA ASN A 268 9.16 -18.79 13.25
C ASN A 268 9.97 -18.75 11.93
N PRO A 269 10.65 -17.62 11.62
CA PRO A 269 11.38 -17.47 10.36
C PRO A 269 12.53 -18.49 10.27
N SER A 270 12.77 -19.00 9.06
CA SER A 270 13.91 -19.89 8.79
C SER A 270 15.24 -19.16 9.01
N ASP A 271 16.34 -19.91 9.08
CA ASP A 271 17.66 -19.31 9.27
C ASP A 271 18.08 -18.45 8.06
N GLU A 272 17.63 -18.79 6.84
CA GLU A 272 17.85 -17.95 5.66
C GLU A 272 17.09 -16.61 5.77
N VAL A 273 15.84 -16.62 6.25
CA VAL A 273 15.09 -15.39 6.49
C VAL A 273 15.75 -14.55 7.58
N LYS A 274 16.23 -15.17 8.67
CA LYS A 274 16.96 -14.46 9.73
C LYS A 274 18.25 -13.84 9.20
N ALA A 275 19.02 -14.59 8.40
CA ALA A 275 20.25 -14.11 7.79
C ALA A 275 19.97 -12.93 6.84
N SER A 276 18.92 -13.03 6.02
CA SER A 276 18.48 -11.99 5.11
C SER A 276 18.15 -10.69 5.86
N ILE A 277 17.37 -10.77 6.93
CA ILE A 277 17.01 -9.61 7.75
C ILE A 277 18.25 -8.99 8.41
N ASN A 278 19.08 -9.81 9.06
CA ASN A 278 20.28 -9.35 9.75
C ASN A 278 21.25 -8.65 8.81
N GLY A 279 21.48 -9.22 7.62
CA GLY A 279 22.34 -8.63 6.62
C GLY A 279 21.83 -7.31 6.09
N ALA A 280 20.52 -7.22 5.80
CA ALA A 280 19.92 -5.96 5.35
C ALA A 280 20.00 -4.89 6.44
N VAL A 281 19.66 -5.20 7.69
CA VAL A 281 19.75 -4.25 8.82
C VAL A 281 21.17 -3.74 8.98
N LYS A 282 22.18 -4.61 8.99
CA LYS A 282 23.60 -4.23 9.05
C LYS A 282 23.96 -3.28 7.92
N TRP A 283 23.55 -3.60 6.70
CA TRP A 283 23.81 -2.72 5.54
C TRP A 283 23.20 -1.33 5.75
N PHE A 284 21.98 -1.23 6.25
CA PHE A 284 21.34 0.07 6.54
C PHE A 284 22.02 0.85 7.68
N GLU A 285 22.51 0.18 8.72
CA GLU A 285 23.28 0.82 9.79
C GLU A 285 24.56 1.46 9.27
N GLU A 286 25.21 0.84 8.28
CA GLU A 286 26.48 1.27 7.71
C GLU A 286 26.31 2.33 6.59
N HIS A 287 25.12 2.46 5.98
CA HIS A 287 24.89 3.26 4.77
C HIS A 287 23.96 4.46 4.95
N SER A 288 23.83 4.99 6.17
CA SER A 288 23.15 6.27 6.32
C SER A 288 23.98 7.38 5.66
N VAL A 289 23.29 8.32 5.00
CA VAL A 289 23.94 9.50 4.38
C VAL A 289 24.11 10.66 5.36
N GLY A 290 23.85 10.43 6.64
CA GLY A 290 24.02 11.40 7.70
C GLY A 290 22.73 12.12 8.08
N ARG A 291 22.88 13.13 8.94
CA ARG A 291 21.78 13.94 9.44
C ARG A 291 21.56 15.12 8.50
N LEU A 292 20.43 15.10 7.81
CA LEU A 292 20.14 16.08 6.77
C LEU A 292 18.87 16.86 7.10
N ARG A 293 18.91 18.17 6.89
CA ARG A 293 17.74 19.04 6.82
C ARG A 293 17.44 19.31 5.35
N ILE A 294 16.23 18.98 4.93
CA ILE A 294 15.76 19.13 3.56
C ILE A 294 14.76 20.28 3.53
N ASP A 295 15.20 21.42 3.03
CA ASP A 295 14.42 22.64 2.96
C ASP A 295 13.86 22.89 1.55
N THR A 296 12.91 23.79 1.45
CA THR A 296 12.43 24.36 0.19
C THR A 296 12.72 25.86 0.19
N GLN A 297 13.54 26.31 -0.74
CA GLN A 297 13.84 27.73 -0.94
C GLN A 297 13.01 28.28 -2.10
N THR A 298 12.49 29.50 -1.94
CA THR A 298 11.89 30.23 -3.06
C THR A 298 12.99 30.96 -3.81
N MET A 299 13.11 30.69 -5.10
CA MET A 299 14.08 31.27 -5.99
C MET A 299 13.61 32.68 -6.45
N PRO A 300 14.52 33.53 -7.00
CA PRO A 300 14.16 34.87 -7.47
C PRO A 300 13.04 34.92 -8.53
N ASP A 301 12.90 33.84 -9.32
CA ASP A 301 11.84 33.70 -10.33
C ASP A 301 10.50 33.21 -9.75
N GLY A 302 10.42 33.02 -8.42
CA GLY A 302 9.24 32.50 -7.72
C GLY A 302 9.12 30.98 -7.71
N SER A 303 9.98 30.25 -8.40
CA SER A 303 10.03 28.79 -8.33
C SER A 303 10.51 28.31 -6.95
N LYS A 304 10.20 27.07 -6.60
CA LYS A 304 10.66 26.45 -5.36
C LYS A 304 11.75 25.43 -5.67
N ASP A 305 12.88 25.51 -4.99
CA ASP A 305 13.97 24.56 -5.14
C ASP A 305 14.31 23.86 -3.83
N ARG A 306 14.70 22.59 -3.92
CA ARG A 306 15.10 21.77 -2.79
C ARG A 306 16.56 22.06 -2.43
N ILE A 307 16.78 22.33 -1.15
CA ILE A 307 18.12 22.50 -0.56
C ILE A 307 18.31 21.40 0.47
N VAL A 308 19.47 20.76 0.42
CA VAL A 308 19.90 19.75 1.38
C VAL A 308 21.09 20.26 2.14
N VAL A 309 20.98 20.29 3.46
CA VAL A 309 22.00 20.83 4.36
C VAL A 309 22.30 19.82 5.45
N GLU A 310 23.57 19.57 5.72
CA GLU A 310 23.96 18.80 6.90
C GLU A 310 23.60 19.58 8.17
N ASP A 311 22.90 18.91 9.08
CA ASP A 311 22.46 19.49 10.35
C ASP A 311 22.49 18.40 11.42
N LYS A 312 23.40 18.51 12.39
CA LYS A 312 23.59 17.54 13.47
C LYS A 312 22.34 17.31 14.33
N ASN A 313 21.39 18.24 14.33
CA ASN A 313 20.14 18.15 15.06
C ASN A 313 19.00 17.55 14.23
N ALA A 314 19.21 17.36 12.92
CA ALA A 314 18.23 16.74 12.03
C ALA A 314 18.23 15.20 12.18
N PRO A 315 17.16 14.52 11.73
CA PRO A 315 17.12 13.05 11.70
C PRO A 315 18.13 12.49 10.69
N LEU A 316 18.49 11.21 10.88
CA LEU A 316 19.26 10.45 9.90
C LEU A 316 18.45 10.28 8.61
N HIS A 317 19.16 10.26 7.50
CA HIS A 317 18.60 9.98 6.19
C HIS A 317 19.39 8.89 5.48
N TRP A 318 18.73 8.26 4.52
CA TRP A 318 19.29 7.31 3.57
C TRP A 318 18.98 7.78 2.16
N GLY A 319 19.85 7.39 1.23
CA GLY A 319 19.61 7.62 -0.19
C GLY A 319 18.52 6.71 -0.72
N ARG A 320 17.79 7.14 -1.74
CA ARG A 320 16.89 6.23 -2.45
C ARG A 320 17.65 5.20 -3.26
N PHE A 321 18.76 5.60 -3.89
CA PHE A 321 19.59 4.74 -4.73
C PHE A 321 21.05 4.79 -4.32
N TYR A 322 21.67 3.60 -4.26
CA TYR A 322 23.09 3.45 -4.04
C TYR A 322 23.70 2.64 -5.18
N ASP A 323 24.88 3.04 -5.60
CA ASP A 323 25.62 2.39 -6.67
C ASP A 323 26.04 0.97 -6.29
N LEU A 324 25.87 0.01 -7.21
CA LEU A 324 26.14 -1.40 -6.94
C LEU A 324 27.61 -1.75 -6.70
N GLU A 325 28.55 -0.93 -7.18
CA GLU A 325 29.99 -1.19 -7.06
C GLU A 325 30.59 -0.46 -5.87
N THR A 326 30.20 0.82 -5.69
CA THR A 326 30.78 1.70 -4.68
C THR A 326 29.97 1.79 -3.40
N GLU A 327 28.74 1.32 -3.40
CA GLU A 327 27.75 1.41 -2.30
C GLU A 327 27.49 2.87 -1.85
N LYS A 328 27.83 3.86 -2.69
CA LYS A 328 27.57 5.26 -2.43
C LYS A 328 26.25 5.72 -3.01
N ILE A 329 25.59 6.67 -2.33
CA ILE A 329 24.42 7.35 -2.88
C ILE A 329 24.76 8.02 -4.20
N TYR A 330 23.84 7.96 -5.15
CA TYR A 330 23.92 8.74 -6.37
C TYR A 330 22.58 9.40 -6.70
N PHE A 331 22.66 10.41 -7.55
CA PHE A 331 21.52 11.12 -8.13
C PHE A 331 21.54 10.91 -9.64
N CYS A 332 20.39 11.00 -10.29
CA CYS A 332 20.34 10.76 -11.73
C CYS A 332 19.25 11.60 -12.37
N ASP A 333 19.55 12.23 -13.49
CA ASP A 333 18.57 12.93 -14.30
C ASP A 333 18.01 12.00 -15.40
N ARG A 334 17.17 12.54 -16.27
CA ARG A 334 16.56 11.82 -17.39
C ARG A 334 17.58 11.35 -18.45
N ASP A 335 18.80 11.87 -18.40
CA ASP A 335 19.94 11.43 -19.22
C ASP A 335 20.47 10.04 -18.84
N GLY A 336 20.14 9.55 -17.64
CA GLY A 336 20.61 8.26 -17.15
C GLY A 336 22.07 8.27 -16.68
N ILE A 337 22.63 9.43 -16.38
CA ILE A 337 24.02 9.58 -15.92
C ILE A 337 24.03 9.81 -14.41
N LYS A 338 24.76 8.93 -13.68
CA LYS A 338 24.94 9.07 -12.22
C LYS A 338 25.69 10.37 -11.90
N LYS A 339 25.24 11.04 -10.85
CA LYS A 339 25.82 12.26 -10.28
C LYS A 339 26.05 12.07 -8.79
N ASP A 340 27.10 12.68 -8.25
CA ASP A 340 27.46 12.57 -6.84
C ASP A 340 26.66 13.53 -5.94
N SER A 341 26.12 14.61 -6.52
CA SER A 341 25.35 15.62 -5.78
C SER A 341 23.96 15.83 -6.38
N ILE A 342 22.97 16.03 -5.52
CA ILE A 342 21.62 16.41 -5.92
C ILE A 342 21.58 17.77 -6.68
N THR A 343 22.57 18.61 -6.48
CA THR A 343 22.68 19.92 -7.15
C THR A 343 23.08 19.80 -8.63
N GLU A 344 23.63 18.66 -9.04
CA GLU A 344 24.05 18.40 -10.43
C GLU A 344 22.91 17.89 -11.33
N ILE A 345 21.74 17.55 -10.77
CA ILE A 345 20.56 17.17 -11.53
C ILE A 345 19.61 18.33 -11.74
N GLY A 346 18.86 18.30 -12.84
CA GLY A 346 17.91 19.34 -13.21
C GLY A 346 16.83 19.58 -12.18
N HIS A 347 16.32 20.83 -12.16
CA HIS A 347 15.29 21.28 -11.20
C HIS A 347 14.09 20.35 -11.12
N GLU A 348 13.58 19.85 -12.26
CA GLU A 348 12.42 18.96 -12.31
C GLU A 348 12.70 17.66 -11.55
N ARG A 349 13.85 17.02 -11.74
CA ARG A 349 14.19 15.78 -11.04
C ARG A 349 14.55 16.03 -9.59
N ARG A 350 15.29 17.10 -9.29
CA ARG A 350 15.66 17.47 -7.93
C ARG A 350 14.44 17.67 -7.03
N ASN A 351 13.39 18.31 -7.55
CA ASN A 351 12.20 18.65 -6.77
C ASN A 351 11.06 17.62 -6.91
N GLY A 352 10.92 16.99 -8.07
CA GLY A 352 9.81 16.08 -8.38
C GLY A 352 10.06 14.62 -8.00
N TYR A 353 11.14 14.30 -7.28
CA TYR A 353 11.48 12.94 -6.89
C TYR A 353 12.00 12.84 -5.46
N SER A 354 11.72 11.73 -4.77
CA SER A 354 12.18 11.50 -3.40
C SER A 354 13.55 10.83 -3.41
N TRP A 355 14.62 11.64 -3.36
CA TRP A 355 16.01 11.16 -3.38
C TRP A 355 16.52 10.68 -2.03
N PHE A 356 15.89 11.14 -0.96
CA PHE A 356 16.22 10.77 0.41
C PHE A 356 14.99 10.16 1.08
N THR A 357 15.22 9.26 2.03
CA THR A 357 14.19 8.60 2.81
C THR A 357 14.61 8.49 4.28
N ARG A 358 13.60 8.40 5.15
CA ARG A 358 13.75 8.04 6.57
C ARG A 358 13.13 6.67 6.88
N ALA A 359 12.66 5.96 5.87
CA ALA A 359 12.00 4.67 6.07
C ALA A 359 12.83 3.66 6.90
N PRO A 360 14.19 3.61 6.79
CA PRO A 360 14.98 2.69 7.61
C PRO A 360 14.88 2.92 9.11
N GLU A 361 14.57 4.14 9.60
CA GLU A 361 14.37 4.38 11.04
C GLU A 361 13.34 3.42 11.65
N GLN A 362 12.18 3.27 11.00
CA GLN A 362 11.13 2.38 11.48
C GLN A 362 11.58 0.91 11.57
N MET A 363 12.37 0.47 10.60
CA MET A 363 12.92 -0.88 10.57
C MET A 363 13.94 -1.08 11.71
N LEU A 364 14.86 -0.14 11.87
CA LEU A 364 15.88 -0.17 12.92
C LEU A 364 15.27 -0.10 14.33
N GLU A 365 14.19 0.65 14.52
CA GLU A 365 13.43 0.69 15.79
C GLU A 365 12.78 -0.66 16.13
N LYS A 366 12.28 -1.39 15.13
CA LYS A 366 11.61 -2.70 15.34
C LYS A 366 12.59 -3.87 15.45
N TYR A 367 13.79 -3.74 14.93
CA TYR A 367 14.75 -4.84 14.86
C TYR A 367 15.16 -5.42 16.24
N PRO A 368 15.45 -4.64 17.30
CA PRO A 368 15.81 -5.20 18.60
C PRO A 368 14.72 -6.09 19.20
N GLU A 369 13.45 -5.71 19.06
CA GLU A 369 12.32 -6.51 19.52
C GLU A 369 12.19 -7.80 18.69
N TRP A 370 12.36 -7.70 17.35
CA TRP A 370 12.35 -8.86 16.48
C TRP A 370 13.48 -9.84 16.83
N LYS A 371 14.72 -9.37 17.06
CA LYS A 371 15.83 -10.21 17.55
C LYS A 371 15.44 -10.96 18.82
N LYS A 372 14.97 -10.24 19.84
CA LYS A 372 14.56 -10.82 21.11
C LYS A 372 13.50 -11.90 20.94
N ARG A 373 12.47 -11.65 20.13
CA ARG A 373 11.40 -12.63 19.85
C ARG A 373 11.90 -13.90 19.18
N ASN A 374 12.95 -13.82 18.39
CA ASN A 374 13.50 -14.94 17.63
C ASN A 374 14.77 -15.54 18.26
N GLY A 375 15.11 -15.19 19.49
CA GLY A 375 16.25 -15.76 20.24
C GLY A 375 17.60 -15.42 19.62
N ILE A 376 17.72 -14.29 18.94
CA ILE A 376 18.97 -13.83 18.32
C ILE A 376 19.63 -12.82 19.28
N ASN A 377 20.86 -13.12 19.70
CA ASN A 377 21.64 -12.25 20.60
C ASN A 377 22.27 -11.06 19.87
#